data_1697695d4682c05e2247ce51d83b943b
#
_entry.id   1697695d4682c05e2247ce51d83b943b
#
_cell.length_a   1.000
_cell.length_b   1.000
_cell.length_c   1.000
_cell.angle_alpha   90.00
_cell.angle_beta   90.00
_cell.angle_gamma   90.00
#
_symmetry.space_group_name_H-M   'P 1'
#
loop_
_entity.id
_entity.type
_entity.pdbx_description
1 polymer ?
#
loop_
_entity_poly.entity_id
_entity_poly.type
_entity_poly.pdbx_seq_one_letter_code
_entity_poly.pdbx_strand_id
1 'polypeptide(L)'
;MRLGSRILLQYSTPSVSSSLVPAILDLAERTCMSPDPRNLIPTAGSQLGLAMVINAFDGDEIICDCATYPGALAAFASAGVETTGVASDEEGLNPDALAHAVAEGRANGRRIAAVYTTPTFQNPTGSVQSENRRAALLKVCADNDLLLIEDDPYGMLSFDGQTWPALKSMDPQRVIYLGTFSKVFAPGVRSGWIDPPANLVEKLRAVCEIMTLSPSALNQAIIGEYHRRHGWDELLEGYRASYRARARLLIGALEAELARTNCTGTWTWREPRGGFYLWLENVASTS
;
A
#
# COMPACT_ATOMS: atom_id res chain seq x y z
N MET A 1 17.72 17.03 -30.92
CA MET A 1 16.77 16.41 -29.99
C MET A 1 16.02 15.34 -30.77
N ARG A 2 16.16 14.05 -30.42
CA ARG A 2 15.50 12.94 -31.15
C ARG A 2 13.98 12.95 -30.87
N LEU A 3 13.15 12.45 -31.79
CA LEU A 3 11.66 12.47 -31.66
C LEU A 3 11.15 11.96 -30.31
N GLY A 4 11.79 10.95 -29.73
CA GLY A 4 11.43 10.38 -28.42
C GLY A 4 11.54 11.37 -27.25
N SER A 5 12.45 12.35 -27.31
CA SER A 5 12.59 13.33 -26.23
C SER A 5 11.49 14.42 -26.22
N ARG A 6 10.84 14.65 -27.37
CA ARG A 6 9.71 15.59 -27.45
C ARG A 6 8.44 15.03 -26.81
N ILE A 7 8.20 13.73 -26.88
CA ILE A 7 7.05 13.07 -26.28
C ILE A 7 7.12 13.13 -24.76
N LEU A 8 8.30 12.99 -24.17
CA LEU A 8 8.50 13.01 -22.71
C LEU A 8 8.27 14.40 -22.08
N LEU A 9 8.26 15.45 -22.88
CA LEU A 9 8.03 16.83 -22.42
C LEU A 9 6.62 17.34 -22.77
N GLN A 10 5.75 16.46 -23.21
CA GLN A 10 4.35 16.76 -23.52
C GLN A 10 3.43 16.11 -22.48
N TYR A 11 2.17 16.52 -22.49
CA TYR A 11 1.13 15.81 -21.78
C TYR A 11 1.06 14.36 -22.27
N SER A 12 0.83 13.43 -21.36
CA SER A 12 0.60 12.01 -21.67
C SER A 12 -0.89 11.67 -21.51
N THR A 13 -1.24 10.45 -21.88
CA THR A 13 -2.58 9.91 -21.58
C THR A 13 -2.63 9.40 -20.13
N PRO A 14 -3.82 9.21 -19.53
CA PRO A 14 -3.98 8.59 -18.21
C PRO A 14 -3.73 7.08 -18.25
N SER A 15 -2.73 6.65 -19.03
CA SER A 15 -2.29 5.26 -19.15
C SER A 15 -0.80 5.16 -18.82
N VAL A 16 -0.39 4.03 -18.26
CA VAL A 16 1.03 3.78 -17.97
C VAL A 16 1.82 3.76 -19.28
N SER A 17 2.94 4.46 -19.32
CA SER A 17 3.80 4.47 -20.51
C SER A 17 4.35 3.09 -20.80
N SER A 18 4.54 2.77 -22.10
CA SER A 18 5.09 1.50 -22.55
C SER A 18 6.49 1.20 -21.98
N SER A 19 7.25 2.23 -21.62
CA SER A 19 8.56 2.07 -20.98
C SER A 19 8.45 1.69 -19.49
N LEU A 20 7.37 2.06 -18.80
CA LEU A 20 7.18 1.77 -17.37
C LEU A 20 6.51 0.40 -17.14
N VAL A 21 5.70 -0.08 -18.08
CA VAL A 21 4.97 -1.35 -17.96
C VAL A 21 5.87 -2.50 -17.53
N PRO A 22 7.03 -2.78 -18.15
CA PRO A 22 7.89 -3.89 -17.72
C PRO A 22 8.37 -3.78 -16.29
N ALA A 23 8.61 -2.56 -15.82
CA ALA A 23 9.04 -2.30 -14.44
C ALA A 23 7.94 -2.59 -13.41
N ILE A 24 6.67 -2.34 -13.76
CA ILE A 24 5.52 -2.68 -12.93
C ILE A 24 5.28 -4.18 -12.94
N LEU A 25 5.33 -4.82 -14.12
CA LEU A 25 5.07 -6.27 -14.25
C LEU A 25 6.08 -7.11 -13.48
N ASP A 26 7.37 -6.74 -13.50
CA ASP A 26 8.40 -7.40 -12.70
C ASP A 26 8.09 -7.32 -11.18
N LEU A 27 7.67 -6.16 -10.67
CA LEU A 27 7.26 -6.04 -9.27
C LEU A 27 5.98 -6.83 -8.97
N ALA A 28 5.02 -6.81 -9.87
CA ALA A 28 3.74 -7.52 -9.73
C ALA A 28 3.94 -9.05 -9.67
N GLU A 29 4.78 -9.60 -10.53
CA GLU A 29 5.10 -11.03 -10.56
C GLU A 29 5.64 -11.53 -9.21
N ARG A 30 6.45 -10.72 -8.52
CA ARG A 30 7.01 -11.04 -7.19
C ARG A 30 5.95 -11.20 -6.10
N THR A 31 4.76 -10.67 -6.30
CA THR A 31 3.60 -10.79 -5.40
C THR A 31 2.45 -11.59 -6.03
N CYS A 32 2.78 -12.47 -6.97
CA CYS A 32 1.85 -13.36 -7.68
C CYS A 32 0.76 -12.62 -8.48
N MET A 33 0.92 -11.33 -8.75
CA MET A 33 0.00 -10.58 -9.60
C MET A 33 0.36 -10.70 -11.07
N SER A 34 -0.67 -10.66 -11.93
CA SER A 34 -0.54 -10.60 -13.38
C SER A 34 -1.51 -9.55 -13.95
N PRO A 35 -1.23 -8.26 -13.74
CA PRO A 35 -2.13 -7.20 -14.17
C PRO A 35 -2.16 -7.08 -15.70
N ASP A 36 -3.32 -6.72 -16.24
CA ASP A 36 -3.41 -6.28 -17.64
C ASP A 36 -2.82 -4.88 -17.77
N PRO A 37 -1.74 -4.68 -18.55
CA PRO A 37 -1.13 -3.36 -18.68
C PRO A 37 -2.11 -2.27 -19.16
N ARG A 38 -3.16 -2.68 -19.87
CA ARG A 38 -4.20 -1.77 -20.35
C ARG A 38 -5.08 -1.21 -19.24
N ASN A 39 -5.15 -1.89 -18.09
CA ASN A 39 -5.97 -1.49 -16.94
C ASN A 39 -5.17 -0.64 -15.93
N LEU A 40 -3.85 -0.64 -16.02
CA LEU A 40 -3.00 0.13 -15.12
C LEU A 40 -3.20 1.64 -15.31
N ILE A 41 -3.33 2.35 -14.19
CA ILE A 41 -3.50 3.82 -14.16
C ILE A 41 -2.30 4.42 -13.44
N PRO A 42 -1.49 5.25 -14.11
CA PRO A 42 -0.33 5.88 -13.48
C PRO A 42 -0.77 6.97 -12.50
N THR A 43 0.01 7.14 -11.42
CA THR A 43 -0.26 8.16 -10.40
C THR A 43 1.02 8.89 -9.98
N ALA A 44 0.88 10.05 -9.35
CA ALA A 44 2.01 10.75 -8.73
C ALA A 44 2.32 10.18 -7.31
N GLY A 45 2.52 8.87 -7.23
CA GLY A 45 2.68 8.06 -6.02
C GLY A 45 1.35 7.52 -5.49
N SER A 46 1.40 6.48 -4.61
CA SER A 46 0.20 5.82 -4.08
C SER A 46 -0.72 6.75 -3.28
N GLN A 47 -0.18 7.78 -2.63
CA GLN A 47 -0.99 8.76 -1.90
C GLN A 47 -2.02 9.46 -2.81
N LEU A 48 -1.59 9.91 -4.01
CA LEU A 48 -2.53 10.48 -4.97
C LEU A 48 -3.44 9.40 -5.56
N GLY A 49 -2.93 8.20 -5.76
CA GLY A 49 -3.72 7.04 -6.18
C GLY A 49 -4.87 6.75 -5.19
N LEU A 50 -4.57 6.78 -3.89
CA LEU A 50 -5.57 6.62 -2.84
C LEU A 50 -6.63 7.73 -2.90
N ALA A 51 -6.20 8.99 -3.01
CA ALA A 51 -7.13 10.11 -3.14
C ALA A 51 -8.03 9.99 -4.38
N MET A 52 -7.50 9.51 -5.52
CA MET A 52 -8.29 9.24 -6.72
C MET A 52 -9.33 8.14 -6.49
N VAL A 53 -8.94 7.05 -5.84
CA VAL A 53 -9.84 5.93 -5.53
C VAL A 53 -10.99 6.41 -4.64
N ILE A 54 -10.69 7.15 -3.57
CA ILE A 54 -11.72 7.65 -2.65
C ILE A 54 -12.69 8.60 -3.35
N ASN A 55 -12.18 9.51 -4.18
CA ASN A 55 -13.04 10.42 -4.95
C ASN A 55 -13.85 9.73 -6.08
N ALA A 56 -13.52 8.48 -6.40
CA ALA A 56 -14.29 7.70 -7.38
C ALA A 56 -15.49 6.98 -6.77
N PHE A 57 -15.61 6.90 -5.44
CA PHE A 57 -16.68 6.14 -4.79
C PHE A 57 -17.75 7.02 -4.15
N ASP A 58 -18.98 6.49 -4.16
CA ASP A 58 -20.09 7.01 -3.39
C ASP A 58 -20.23 6.17 -2.12
N GLY A 59 -19.70 6.64 -1.03
CA GLY A 59 -19.78 5.97 0.26
C GLY A 59 -19.56 6.95 1.38
N ASP A 60 -20.10 6.63 2.55
CA ASP A 60 -20.06 7.50 3.71
C ASP A 60 -18.90 7.11 4.66
N GLU A 61 -18.43 5.87 4.53
CA GLU A 61 -17.49 5.27 5.50
C GLU A 61 -16.45 4.39 4.83
N ILE A 62 -15.22 4.42 5.36
CA ILE A 62 -14.16 3.46 5.11
C ILE A 62 -13.80 2.75 6.42
N ILE A 63 -13.70 1.42 6.36
CA ILE A 63 -13.23 0.61 7.48
C ILE A 63 -11.74 0.30 7.27
N CYS A 64 -10.92 0.48 8.31
CA CYS A 64 -9.49 0.21 8.25
C CYS A 64 -8.94 -0.28 9.60
N ASP A 65 -7.66 -0.62 9.66
CA ASP A 65 -6.95 -0.88 10.91
C ASP A 65 -7.07 0.33 11.87
N CYS A 66 -7.28 0.12 13.17
CA CYS A 66 -7.39 1.22 14.13
C CYS A 66 -6.09 2.04 14.22
N ALA A 67 -4.94 1.39 14.13
CA ALA A 67 -3.66 2.05 13.91
C ALA A 67 -3.33 1.98 12.43
N THR A 68 -3.61 3.04 11.67
CA THR A 68 -3.42 3.08 10.23
C THR A 68 -2.61 4.28 9.77
N TYR A 69 -2.21 4.28 8.51
CA TYR A 69 -1.40 5.33 7.90
C TYR A 69 -2.08 6.71 7.98
N PRO A 70 -1.46 7.72 8.65
CA PRO A 70 -2.08 9.04 8.82
C PRO A 70 -2.39 9.75 7.49
N GLY A 71 -1.60 9.48 6.45
CA GLY A 71 -1.87 10.02 5.10
C GLY A 71 -3.13 9.45 4.47
N ALA A 72 -3.50 8.20 4.80
CA ALA A 72 -4.78 7.62 4.38
C ALA A 72 -5.94 8.30 5.10
N LEU A 73 -5.85 8.45 6.43
CA LEU A 73 -6.87 9.17 7.21
C LEU A 73 -7.10 10.60 6.70
N ALA A 74 -6.00 11.31 6.36
CA ALA A 74 -6.10 12.65 5.79
C ALA A 74 -6.79 12.65 4.42
N ALA A 75 -6.53 11.63 3.57
CA ALA A 75 -7.21 11.49 2.28
C ALA A 75 -8.71 11.24 2.44
N PHE A 76 -9.10 10.34 3.37
CA PHE A 76 -10.51 10.05 3.67
C PHE A 76 -11.23 11.30 4.19
N ALA A 77 -10.65 11.97 5.17
CA ALA A 77 -11.21 13.20 5.73
C ALA A 77 -11.36 14.31 4.69
N SER A 78 -10.38 14.48 3.79
CA SER A 78 -10.44 15.49 2.73
C SER A 78 -11.55 15.25 1.71
N ALA A 79 -11.95 13.99 1.54
CA ALA A 79 -13.06 13.59 0.68
C ALA A 79 -14.41 13.58 1.43
N GLY A 80 -14.45 13.94 2.71
CA GLY A 80 -15.66 13.92 3.52
C GLY A 80 -16.14 12.52 3.90
N VAL A 81 -15.26 11.51 3.84
CA VAL A 81 -15.56 10.12 4.17
C VAL A 81 -15.19 9.83 5.61
N GLU A 82 -16.12 9.29 6.39
CA GLU A 82 -15.85 8.86 7.76
C GLU A 82 -14.96 7.61 7.78
N THR A 83 -14.24 7.43 8.90
CA THR A 83 -13.35 6.29 9.06
C THR A 83 -13.67 5.54 10.34
N THR A 84 -13.94 4.23 10.22
CA THR A 84 -14.06 3.33 11.35
C THR A 84 -12.81 2.47 11.45
N GLY A 85 -12.06 2.69 12.55
CA GLY A 85 -10.92 1.85 12.91
C GLY A 85 -11.38 0.58 13.63
N VAL A 86 -10.94 -0.58 13.15
CA VAL A 86 -11.24 -1.88 13.77
C VAL A 86 -9.99 -2.51 14.36
N ALA A 87 -10.19 -3.42 15.31
CA ALA A 87 -9.10 -4.09 16.01
C ALA A 87 -8.19 -4.83 15.04
N SER A 88 -6.90 -4.70 15.29
CA SER A 88 -5.83 -5.42 14.62
C SER A 88 -5.06 -6.22 15.66
N ASP A 89 -4.50 -7.33 15.24
CA ASP A 89 -3.63 -8.19 16.05
C ASP A 89 -2.25 -8.34 15.40
N GLU A 90 -1.53 -9.38 15.77
CA GLU A 90 -0.20 -9.66 15.25
C GLU A 90 -0.14 -9.84 13.73
N GLU A 91 -1.23 -10.28 13.13
CA GLU A 91 -1.38 -10.45 11.69
C GLU A 91 -2.14 -9.27 11.02
N GLY A 92 -2.23 -8.11 11.70
CA GLY A 92 -2.91 -6.92 11.18
C GLY A 92 -4.43 -6.98 11.34
N LEU A 93 -5.17 -6.45 10.38
CA LEU A 93 -6.63 -6.29 10.41
C LEU A 93 -7.33 -7.62 10.77
N ASN A 94 -8.17 -7.58 11.83
CA ASN A 94 -8.89 -8.77 12.30
C ASN A 94 -10.19 -8.99 11.50
N PRO A 95 -10.38 -10.16 10.85
CA PRO A 95 -11.57 -10.41 10.03
C PRO A 95 -12.89 -10.43 10.80
N ASP A 96 -12.90 -10.93 12.05
CA ASP A 96 -14.12 -10.97 12.86
C ASP A 96 -14.51 -9.54 13.30
N ALA A 97 -13.52 -8.72 13.69
CA ALA A 97 -13.74 -7.32 13.99
C ALA A 97 -14.22 -6.53 12.76
N LEU A 98 -13.67 -6.84 11.57
CA LEU A 98 -14.13 -6.27 10.31
C LEU A 98 -15.60 -6.65 10.04
N ALA A 99 -15.95 -7.92 10.14
CA ALA A 99 -17.32 -8.41 9.91
C ALA A 99 -18.32 -7.73 10.87
N HIS A 100 -17.93 -7.57 12.14
CA HIS A 100 -18.75 -6.88 13.14
C HIS A 100 -18.96 -5.41 12.77
N ALA A 101 -17.90 -4.68 12.43
CA ALA A 101 -17.98 -3.27 12.06
C ALA A 101 -18.83 -3.05 10.79
N VAL A 102 -18.74 -3.95 9.81
CA VAL A 102 -19.60 -3.93 8.62
C VAL A 102 -21.08 -4.09 8.99
N ALA A 103 -21.39 -5.06 9.84
CA ALA A 103 -22.77 -5.31 10.29
C ALA A 103 -23.32 -4.11 11.08
N GLU A 104 -22.54 -3.55 11.98
CA GLU A 104 -22.91 -2.37 12.77
C GLU A 104 -23.10 -1.12 11.90
N GLY A 105 -22.16 -0.85 10.98
CA GLY A 105 -22.27 0.28 10.05
C GLY A 105 -23.57 0.23 9.24
N ARG A 106 -23.89 -0.95 8.69
CA ARG A 106 -25.14 -1.15 7.93
C ARG A 106 -26.39 -1.03 8.78
N ALA A 107 -26.39 -1.55 10.00
CA ALA A 107 -27.51 -1.42 10.93
C ALA A 107 -27.79 0.06 11.27
N ASN A 108 -26.75 0.89 11.27
CA ASN A 108 -26.82 2.34 11.46
C ASN A 108 -27.11 3.12 10.14
N GLY A 109 -27.40 2.44 9.04
CA GLY A 109 -27.74 3.05 7.76
C GLY A 109 -26.55 3.65 7.01
N ARG A 110 -25.31 3.36 7.42
CA ARG A 110 -24.10 3.87 6.74
C ARG A 110 -23.80 3.07 5.47
N ARG A 111 -23.34 3.76 4.43
CA ARG A 111 -22.87 3.17 3.19
C ARG A 111 -21.34 3.00 3.27
N ILE A 112 -20.90 1.76 3.42
CA ILE A 112 -19.47 1.47 3.48
C ILE A 112 -18.91 1.51 2.06
N ALA A 113 -17.97 2.43 1.80
CA ALA A 113 -17.34 2.62 0.49
C ALA A 113 -16.34 1.49 0.18
N ALA A 114 -15.47 1.19 1.12
CA ALA A 114 -14.45 0.16 0.98
C ALA A 114 -13.82 -0.21 2.33
N VAL A 115 -13.03 -1.29 2.32
CA VAL A 115 -12.06 -1.63 3.36
C VAL A 115 -10.68 -1.18 2.88
N TYR A 116 -9.90 -0.52 3.75
CA TYR A 116 -8.51 -0.14 3.45
C TYR A 116 -7.55 -0.89 4.35
N THR A 117 -6.50 -1.47 3.79
CA THR A 117 -5.44 -2.13 4.56
C THR A 117 -4.08 -2.04 3.87
N THR A 118 -3.01 -2.06 4.67
CA THR A 118 -1.63 -2.26 4.22
C THR A 118 -1.20 -3.65 4.67
N PRO A 119 -1.30 -4.70 3.82
CA PRO A 119 -1.19 -6.09 4.26
C PRO A 119 0.22 -6.54 4.60
N THR A 120 1.25 -5.80 4.16
CA THR A 120 2.65 -6.20 4.30
C THR A 120 3.46 -5.05 4.91
N PHE A 121 4.07 -5.29 6.08
CA PHE A 121 4.82 -4.29 6.86
C PHE A 121 4.01 -3.03 7.12
N GLN A 122 2.81 -3.23 7.65
CA GLN A 122 1.80 -2.20 7.89
C GLN A 122 2.38 -0.95 8.58
N ASN A 123 1.94 0.21 8.15
CA ASN A 123 2.24 1.48 8.78
C ASN A 123 1.13 1.87 9.78
N PRO A 124 1.38 1.92 11.10
CA PRO A 124 2.72 1.95 11.75
C PRO A 124 3.16 0.64 12.44
N THR A 125 2.36 -0.42 12.44
CA THR A 125 2.56 -1.59 13.33
C THR A 125 3.67 -2.54 12.85
N GLY A 126 4.06 -2.48 11.57
CA GLY A 126 4.99 -3.44 10.97
C GLY A 126 4.41 -4.84 10.79
N SER A 127 3.12 -5.07 11.06
CA SER A 127 2.47 -6.37 10.90
C SER A 127 2.47 -6.86 9.46
N VAL A 128 2.39 -8.18 9.28
CA VAL A 128 2.29 -8.85 7.98
C VAL A 128 1.15 -9.83 8.04
N GLN A 129 0.17 -9.67 7.17
CA GLN A 129 -0.96 -10.59 7.05
C GLN A 129 -0.50 -11.90 6.41
N SER A 130 -0.77 -13.02 7.07
CA SER A 130 -0.58 -14.35 6.50
C SER A 130 -1.54 -14.59 5.32
N GLU A 131 -1.27 -15.59 4.48
CA GLU A 131 -2.17 -15.94 3.39
C GLU A 131 -3.57 -16.32 3.88
N ASN A 132 -3.67 -17.02 5.02
CA ASN A 132 -4.94 -17.34 5.64
C ASN A 132 -5.69 -16.10 6.10
N ARG A 133 -4.99 -15.12 6.67
CA ARG A 133 -5.55 -13.83 7.08
C ARG A 133 -6.08 -13.06 5.86
N ARG A 134 -5.31 -13.01 4.78
CA ARG A 134 -5.71 -12.37 3.52
C ARG A 134 -6.98 -13.03 2.95
N ALA A 135 -7.03 -14.37 2.91
CA ALA A 135 -8.20 -15.11 2.46
C ALA A 135 -9.45 -14.84 3.34
N ALA A 136 -9.28 -14.76 4.66
CA ALA A 136 -10.38 -14.47 5.58
C ALA A 136 -10.92 -13.04 5.39
N LEU A 137 -10.06 -12.04 5.21
CA LEU A 137 -10.47 -10.66 4.92
C LEU A 137 -11.22 -10.56 3.58
N LEU A 138 -10.69 -11.18 2.53
CA LEU A 138 -11.36 -11.23 1.23
C LEU A 138 -12.73 -11.92 1.31
N LYS A 139 -12.85 -12.97 2.13
CA LYS A 139 -14.15 -13.62 2.37
C LYS A 139 -15.14 -12.66 3.01
N VAL A 140 -14.76 -11.90 4.04
CA VAL A 140 -15.65 -10.89 4.65
C VAL A 140 -16.06 -9.86 3.62
N CYS A 141 -15.13 -9.38 2.79
CA CYS A 141 -15.45 -8.42 1.72
C CYS A 141 -16.40 -9.03 0.69
N ALA A 142 -16.21 -10.29 0.30
CA ALA A 142 -17.04 -10.99 -0.66
C ALA A 142 -18.47 -11.22 -0.13
N ASP A 143 -18.59 -11.71 1.10
CA ASP A 143 -19.87 -11.98 1.76
C ASP A 143 -20.71 -10.69 1.93
N ASN A 144 -20.03 -9.53 1.94
CA ASN A 144 -20.65 -8.23 2.13
C ASN A 144 -20.65 -7.33 0.89
N ASP A 145 -20.24 -7.82 -0.27
CA ASP A 145 -20.13 -7.05 -1.52
C ASP A 145 -19.36 -5.73 -1.35
N LEU A 146 -18.21 -5.79 -0.68
CA LEU A 146 -17.32 -4.65 -0.43
C LEU A 146 -16.09 -4.73 -1.32
N LEU A 147 -15.59 -3.59 -1.75
CA LEU A 147 -14.26 -3.46 -2.34
C LEU A 147 -13.21 -3.39 -1.23
N LEU A 148 -12.00 -3.82 -1.55
CA LEU A 148 -10.84 -3.70 -0.68
C LEU A 148 -9.76 -2.87 -1.38
N ILE A 149 -9.23 -1.88 -0.70
CA ILE A 149 -8.08 -1.08 -1.15
C ILE A 149 -6.85 -1.65 -0.48
N GLU A 150 -5.97 -2.24 -1.29
CA GLU A 150 -4.67 -2.75 -0.88
C GLU A 150 -3.60 -1.70 -1.15
N ASP A 151 -3.05 -1.08 -0.11
CA ASP A 151 -1.91 -0.16 -0.23
C ASP A 151 -0.62 -0.91 0.11
N ASP A 152 0.23 -1.18 -0.88
CA ASP A 152 1.44 -1.99 -0.73
C ASP A 152 2.73 -1.23 -1.07
N PRO A 153 3.16 -0.29 -0.22
CA PRO A 153 4.43 0.40 -0.43
C PRO A 153 5.65 -0.38 0.03
N TYR A 154 5.50 -1.44 0.84
CA TYR A 154 6.61 -2.08 1.55
C TYR A 154 6.81 -3.56 1.21
N GLY A 155 5.93 -4.19 0.44
CA GLY A 155 5.96 -5.64 0.17
C GLY A 155 7.27 -6.17 -0.39
N MET A 156 8.05 -5.31 -1.07
CA MET A 156 9.39 -5.66 -1.59
C MET A 156 10.52 -5.54 -0.57
N LEU A 157 10.26 -5.06 0.66
CA LEU A 157 11.28 -4.67 1.63
C LEU A 157 11.42 -5.66 2.81
N SER A 158 11.10 -6.92 2.60
CA SER A 158 11.42 -7.98 3.55
C SER A 158 12.93 -8.12 3.70
N PHE A 159 13.43 -8.26 4.93
CA PHE A 159 14.87 -8.34 5.19
C PHE A 159 15.51 -9.63 4.69
N ASP A 160 14.75 -10.68 4.51
CA ASP A 160 15.17 -11.98 3.98
C ASP A 160 14.80 -12.20 2.49
N GLY A 161 14.16 -11.20 1.87
CA GLY A 161 13.72 -11.27 0.48
C GLY A 161 12.41 -12.02 0.28
N GLN A 162 11.75 -12.51 1.33
CA GLN A 162 10.43 -13.14 1.23
C GLN A 162 9.41 -12.15 0.69
N THR A 163 8.52 -12.63 -0.17
CA THR A 163 7.35 -11.90 -0.66
C THR A 163 6.07 -12.69 -0.33
N TRP A 164 4.93 -11.99 -0.35
CA TRP A 164 3.62 -12.59 -0.09
C TRP A 164 2.71 -12.33 -1.29
N PRO A 165 1.82 -13.27 -1.64
CA PRO A 165 0.81 -13.03 -2.66
C PRO A 165 -0.03 -11.79 -2.30
N ALA A 166 -0.14 -10.84 -3.20
CA ALA A 166 -0.99 -9.68 -2.99
C ALA A 166 -2.47 -10.10 -2.83
N LEU A 167 -3.25 -9.36 -2.04
CA LEU A 167 -4.71 -9.55 -1.99
C LEU A 167 -5.32 -9.44 -3.38
N LYS A 168 -4.80 -8.52 -4.20
CA LYS A 168 -5.17 -8.37 -5.62
C LYS A 168 -4.97 -9.64 -6.44
N SER A 169 -3.94 -10.43 -6.16
CA SER A 169 -3.72 -11.70 -6.86
C SER A 169 -4.73 -12.77 -6.49
N MET A 170 -5.29 -12.68 -5.27
CA MET A 170 -6.27 -13.63 -4.74
C MET A 170 -7.71 -13.29 -5.16
N ASP A 171 -8.05 -12.00 -5.27
CA ASP A 171 -9.36 -11.54 -5.78
C ASP A 171 -9.22 -10.30 -6.68
N PRO A 172 -8.90 -10.49 -7.98
CA PRO A 172 -8.69 -9.38 -8.92
C PRO A 172 -9.94 -8.51 -9.16
N GLN A 173 -11.13 -9.05 -8.88
CA GLN A 173 -12.39 -8.36 -9.17
C GLN A 173 -12.85 -7.48 -8.01
N ARG A 174 -12.30 -7.69 -6.81
CA ARG A 174 -12.71 -6.99 -5.59
C ARG A 174 -11.64 -6.07 -5.04
N VAL A 175 -10.38 -6.34 -5.35
CA VAL A 175 -9.25 -5.58 -4.81
C VAL A 175 -8.81 -4.48 -5.77
N ILE A 176 -8.62 -3.28 -5.23
CA ILE A 176 -7.94 -2.15 -5.88
C ILE A 176 -6.55 -2.08 -5.28
N TYR A 177 -5.53 -2.38 -6.08
CA TYR A 177 -4.14 -2.35 -5.64
C TYR A 177 -3.50 -0.98 -5.90
N LEU A 178 -2.81 -0.46 -4.91
CA LEU A 178 -2.03 0.77 -4.98
C LEU A 178 -0.54 0.45 -4.89
N GLY A 179 0.16 0.63 -5.99
CA GLY A 179 1.61 0.45 -6.06
C GLY A 179 2.37 1.78 -6.09
N THR A 180 3.60 1.77 -5.62
CA THR A 180 4.45 2.97 -5.62
C THR A 180 5.93 2.65 -5.84
N PHE A 181 6.62 3.51 -6.56
CA PHE A 181 8.09 3.48 -6.68
C PHE A 181 8.80 4.24 -5.56
N SER A 182 8.07 4.86 -4.64
CA SER A 182 8.66 5.70 -3.58
C SER A 182 9.56 4.93 -2.62
N LYS A 183 9.31 3.63 -2.43
CA LYS A 183 10.06 2.80 -1.46
C LYS A 183 10.94 1.75 -2.13
N VAL A 184 10.68 1.43 -3.39
CA VAL A 184 11.44 0.44 -4.18
C VAL A 184 12.44 1.07 -5.15
N PHE A 185 12.30 2.39 -5.41
CA PHE A 185 13.23 3.14 -6.27
C PHE A 185 13.65 4.45 -5.62
N ALA A 186 12.82 5.49 -5.69
CA ALA A 186 13.14 6.78 -5.09
C ALA A 186 11.87 7.61 -4.79
N PRO A 187 11.70 8.16 -3.58
CA PRO A 187 10.51 8.92 -3.22
C PRO A 187 10.36 10.22 -4.02
N GLY A 188 11.47 10.82 -4.47
CA GLY A 188 11.48 12.08 -5.22
C GLY A 188 10.93 11.99 -6.64
N VAL A 189 10.87 10.81 -7.25
CA VAL A 189 10.30 10.63 -8.60
C VAL A 189 8.79 10.72 -8.65
N ARG A 190 8.11 10.69 -7.51
CA ARG A 190 6.66 10.83 -7.41
C ARG A 190 5.92 10.01 -8.47
N SER A 191 6.10 8.70 -8.46
CA SER A 191 5.46 7.79 -9.39
C SER A 191 4.90 6.55 -8.68
N GLY A 192 3.73 6.10 -9.12
CA GLY A 192 3.03 4.93 -8.66
C GLY A 192 1.98 4.51 -9.67
N TRP A 193 1.14 3.57 -9.31
CA TRP A 193 0.05 3.09 -10.17
C TRP A 193 -1.11 2.56 -9.34
N ILE A 194 -2.27 2.51 -9.99
CA ILE A 194 -3.44 1.77 -9.52
C ILE A 194 -3.63 0.58 -10.46
N ASP A 195 -3.88 -0.61 -9.90
CA ASP A 195 -4.41 -1.77 -10.61
C ASP A 195 -5.82 -2.07 -10.09
N PRO A 196 -6.85 -1.52 -10.72
CA PRO A 196 -8.23 -1.67 -10.28
C PRO A 196 -8.87 -2.94 -10.86
N PRO A 197 -10.05 -3.36 -10.37
CA PRO A 197 -10.97 -4.21 -11.10
C PRO A 197 -11.32 -3.62 -12.48
N ALA A 198 -11.49 -4.48 -13.48
CA ALA A 198 -11.68 -4.05 -14.88
C ALA A 198 -12.88 -3.12 -15.09
N ASN A 199 -13.95 -3.31 -14.32
CA ASN A 199 -15.16 -2.48 -14.36
C ASN A 199 -14.98 -1.06 -13.78
N LEU A 200 -13.89 -0.80 -13.06
CA LEU A 200 -13.58 0.50 -12.46
C LEU A 200 -12.55 1.31 -13.25
N VAL A 201 -11.92 0.72 -14.25
CA VAL A 201 -10.81 1.33 -15.00
C VAL A 201 -11.22 2.69 -15.60
N GLU A 202 -12.32 2.74 -16.33
CA GLU A 202 -12.74 3.98 -17.01
C GLU A 202 -13.14 5.08 -16.01
N LYS A 203 -13.81 4.71 -14.92
CA LYS A 203 -14.15 5.67 -13.85
C LYS A 203 -12.91 6.27 -13.22
N LEU A 204 -11.92 5.44 -12.87
CA LEU A 204 -10.68 5.90 -12.25
C LEU A 204 -9.77 6.68 -13.22
N ARG A 205 -9.79 6.35 -14.52
CA ARG A 205 -9.10 7.15 -15.53
C ARG A 205 -9.69 8.55 -15.65
N ALA A 206 -11.00 8.68 -15.65
CA ALA A 206 -11.65 9.99 -15.66
C ALA A 206 -11.27 10.83 -14.43
N VAL A 207 -11.24 10.21 -13.23
CA VAL A 207 -10.78 10.89 -12.02
C VAL A 207 -9.29 11.28 -12.13
N CYS A 208 -8.44 10.39 -12.66
CA CYS A 208 -7.03 10.68 -12.89
C CYS A 208 -6.84 11.89 -13.80
N GLU A 209 -7.57 11.95 -14.91
CA GLU A 209 -7.53 13.07 -15.86
C GLU A 209 -7.97 14.39 -15.20
N ILE A 210 -9.05 14.38 -14.44
CA ILE A 210 -9.56 15.55 -13.72
C ILE A 210 -8.53 16.07 -12.69
N MET A 211 -7.91 15.16 -11.93
CA MET A 211 -7.03 15.53 -10.81
C MET A 211 -5.60 15.90 -11.25
N THR A 212 -5.10 15.37 -12.36
CA THR A 212 -3.70 15.52 -12.76
C THR A 212 -3.45 15.84 -14.22
N LEU A 213 -4.49 15.84 -15.08
CA LEU A 213 -4.39 15.76 -16.54
C LEU A 213 -3.63 14.53 -17.00
N SER A 214 -2.36 14.43 -16.60
CA SER A 214 -1.53 13.23 -16.82
C SER A 214 -0.34 13.23 -15.85
N PRO A 215 0.03 12.08 -15.31
CA PRO A 215 1.29 11.93 -14.56
C PRO A 215 2.50 12.14 -15.46
N SER A 216 3.63 12.55 -14.84
CA SER A 216 4.86 12.89 -15.56
C SER A 216 5.37 11.72 -16.43
N ALA A 217 5.32 11.89 -17.75
CA ALA A 217 5.91 10.97 -18.71
C ALA A 217 7.43 10.83 -18.55
N LEU A 218 8.10 11.93 -18.17
CA LEU A 218 9.54 11.93 -17.91
C LEU A 218 9.90 11.03 -16.73
N ASN A 219 9.17 11.12 -15.62
CA ASN A 219 9.45 10.32 -14.43
C ASN A 219 9.19 8.82 -14.71
N GLN A 220 8.12 8.50 -15.45
CA GLN A 220 7.86 7.15 -15.91
C GLN A 220 9.00 6.60 -16.78
N ALA A 221 9.52 7.41 -17.70
CA ALA A 221 10.62 7.02 -18.57
C ALA A 221 11.94 6.83 -17.80
N ILE A 222 12.21 7.63 -16.78
CA ILE A 222 13.39 7.47 -15.92
C ILE A 222 13.35 6.11 -15.22
N ILE A 223 12.22 5.75 -14.62
CA ILE A 223 12.04 4.47 -13.92
C ILE A 223 12.16 3.31 -14.92
N GLY A 224 11.45 3.39 -16.05
CA GLY A 224 11.48 2.33 -17.08
C GLY A 224 12.87 2.12 -17.65
N GLU A 225 13.64 3.20 -17.90
CA GLU A 225 15.01 3.08 -18.41
C GLU A 225 15.98 2.55 -17.34
N TYR A 226 15.80 2.92 -16.07
CA TYR A 226 16.57 2.31 -14.99
C TYR A 226 16.32 0.80 -14.92
N HIS A 227 15.04 0.39 -14.86
CA HIS A 227 14.67 -1.03 -14.82
C HIS A 227 15.20 -1.81 -16.02
N ARG A 228 15.08 -1.25 -17.24
CA ARG A 228 15.60 -1.87 -18.47
C ARG A 228 17.10 -2.16 -18.43
N ARG A 229 17.88 -1.31 -17.72
CA ARG A 229 19.35 -1.45 -17.62
C ARG A 229 19.79 -2.33 -16.46
N HIS A 230 19.07 -2.29 -15.35
CA HIS A 230 19.56 -2.84 -14.07
C HIS A 230 18.59 -3.86 -13.43
N GLY A 231 17.30 -3.88 -13.82
CA GLY A 231 16.29 -4.62 -13.09
C GLY A 231 16.07 -4.06 -11.68
N TRP A 232 15.48 -4.86 -10.80
CA TRP A 232 15.21 -4.47 -9.42
C TRP A 232 16.09 -5.16 -8.38
N ASP A 233 16.70 -6.31 -8.71
CA ASP A 233 17.27 -7.22 -7.69
C ASP A 233 18.38 -6.57 -6.86
N GLU A 234 19.38 -5.99 -7.52
CA GLU A 234 20.51 -5.35 -6.81
C GLU A 234 20.06 -4.15 -5.97
N LEU A 235 19.14 -3.34 -6.50
CA LEU A 235 18.62 -2.17 -5.78
C LEU A 235 17.81 -2.59 -4.55
N LEU A 236 16.92 -3.56 -4.69
CA LEU A 236 16.10 -4.06 -3.58
C LEU A 236 16.96 -4.73 -2.51
N GLU A 237 17.97 -5.52 -2.90
CA GLU A 237 18.88 -6.12 -1.93
C GLU A 237 19.68 -5.07 -1.16
N GLY A 238 20.16 -4.03 -1.83
CA GLY A 238 20.81 -2.89 -1.17
C GLY A 238 19.91 -2.18 -0.16
N TYR A 239 18.63 -1.98 -0.48
CA TYR A 239 17.67 -1.40 0.45
C TYR A 239 17.39 -2.33 1.63
N ARG A 240 17.12 -3.62 1.38
CA ARG A 240 16.87 -4.63 2.42
C ARG A 240 18.02 -4.71 3.41
N ALA A 241 19.27 -4.79 2.91
CA ALA A 241 20.46 -4.80 3.74
C ALA A 241 20.61 -3.54 4.59
N SER A 242 20.38 -2.36 3.99
CA SER A 242 20.44 -1.07 4.68
C SER A 242 19.39 -0.95 5.78
N TYR A 243 18.13 -1.30 5.50
CA TYR A 243 17.04 -1.22 6.49
C TYR A 243 17.20 -2.27 7.60
N ARG A 244 17.63 -3.48 7.28
CA ARG A 244 18.00 -4.50 8.28
C ARG A 244 19.06 -3.99 9.25
N ALA A 245 20.12 -3.37 8.73
CA ALA A 245 21.18 -2.80 9.57
C ALA A 245 20.66 -1.68 10.48
N ARG A 246 19.83 -0.78 9.94
CA ARG A 246 19.22 0.32 10.71
C ARG A 246 18.27 -0.19 11.79
N ALA A 247 17.44 -1.21 11.49
CA ALA A 247 16.56 -1.82 12.47
C ALA A 247 17.33 -2.41 13.65
N ARG A 248 18.42 -3.15 13.38
CA ARG A 248 19.31 -3.70 14.42
C ARG A 248 19.95 -2.62 15.29
N LEU A 249 20.45 -1.54 14.67
CA LEU A 249 21.02 -0.41 15.40
C LEU A 249 19.98 0.29 16.29
N LEU A 250 18.75 0.49 15.79
CA LEU A 250 17.66 1.10 16.55
C LEU A 250 17.29 0.24 17.76
N ILE A 251 17.12 -1.07 17.56
CA ILE A 251 16.76 -2.01 18.64
C ILE A 251 17.85 -2.04 19.69
N GLY A 252 19.11 -2.20 19.29
CA GLY A 252 20.23 -2.23 20.26
C GLY A 252 20.37 -0.92 21.04
N ALA A 253 20.15 0.23 20.41
CA ALA A 253 20.14 1.52 21.11
C ALA A 253 18.96 1.65 22.10
N LEU A 254 17.78 1.15 21.72
CA LEU A 254 16.60 1.15 22.55
C LEU A 254 16.79 0.24 23.77
N GLU A 255 17.29 -0.97 23.60
CA GLU A 255 17.60 -1.91 24.69
C GLU A 255 18.61 -1.33 25.68
N ALA A 256 19.68 -0.71 25.17
CA ALA A 256 20.70 -0.07 26.00
C ALA A 256 20.12 1.09 26.81
N GLU A 257 19.25 1.91 26.22
CA GLU A 257 18.62 3.04 26.90
C GLU A 257 17.60 2.58 27.95
N LEU A 258 16.80 1.57 27.65
CA LEU A 258 15.85 0.99 28.62
C LEU A 258 16.59 0.36 29.82
N ALA A 259 17.73 -0.29 29.59
CA ALA A 259 18.58 -0.81 30.66
C ALA A 259 19.18 0.34 31.52
N ARG A 260 19.67 1.40 30.87
CA ARG A 260 20.26 2.57 31.56
C ARG A 260 19.25 3.30 32.45
N THR A 261 17.97 3.34 32.04
CA THR A 261 16.89 4.04 32.74
C THR A 261 16.08 3.16 33.70
N ASN A 262 16.49 1.89 33.90
CA ASN A 262 15.75 0.87 34.66
C ASN A 262 14.30 0.67 34.19
N CYS A 263 14.06 0.86 32.90
CA CYS A 263 12.77 0.66 32.25
C CYS A 263 12.69 -0.65 31.47
N THR A 264 13.61 -1.58 31.69
CA THR A 264 13.61 -2.91 31.07
C THR A 264 12.30 -3.63 31.40
N GLY A 265 11.61 -4.14 30.36
CA GLY A 265 10.32 -4.82 30.51
C GLY A 265 9.08 -3.92 30.59
N THR A 266 9.24 -2.59 30.58
CA THR A 266 8.09 -1.66 30.48
C THR A 266 7.58 -1.50 29.04
N TRP A 267 8.41 -1.84 28.07
CA TRP A 267 8.10 -1.79 26.65
C TRP A 267 8.39 -3.12 25.99
N THR A 268 7.51 -3.50 25.06
CA THR A 268 7.69 -4.67 24.20
C THR A 268 7.60 -4.27 22.75
N TRP A 269 8.23 -5.04 21.90
CA TRP A 269 8.13 -4.93 20.43
C TRP A 269 8.39 -6.29 19.80
N ARG A 270 7.95 -6.43 18.57
CA ARG A 270 8.34 -7.55 17.72
C ARG A 270 9.55 -7.17 16.90
N GLU A 271 10.44 -8.12 16.70
CA GLU A 271 11.57 -7.91 15.81
C GLU A 271 11.06 -7.66 14.37
N PRO A 272 11.41 -6.52 13.75
CA PRO A 272 10.96 -6.23 12.40
C PRO A 272 11.55 -7.21 11.40
N ARG A 273 10.71 -7.76 10.53
CA ARG A 273 11.10 -8.65 9.44
C ARG A 273 11.28 -7.91 8.11
N GLY A 274 10.97 -6.62 8.08
CA GLY A 274 11.01 -5.78 6.89
C GLY A 274 10.35 -4.42 7.13
N GLY A 275 10.15 -3.67 6.06
CA GLY A 275 9.50 -2.36 6.11
C GLY A 275 10.34 -1.29 6.81
N PHE A 276 9.65 -0.32 7.43
CA PHE A 276 10.26 0.89 7.99
C PHE A 276 9.96 1.11 9.47
N TYR A 277 9.08 0.31 10.08
CA TYR A 277 8.49 0.61 11.37
C TYR A 277 8.88 -0.40 12.44
N LEU A 278 9.09 0.12 13.64
CA LEU A 278 9.16 -0.62 14.89
C LEU A 278 8.01 -0.13 15.78
N TRP A 279 7.09 -1.03 16.10
CA TRP A 279 5.95 -0.75 16.96
C TRP A 279 6.30 -1.09 18.41
N LEU A 280 6.18 -0.11 19.30
CA LEU A 280 6.44 -0.25 20.73
C LEU A 280 5.12 -0.25 21.50
N GLU A 281 4.94 -1.22 22.36
CA GLU A 281 3.77 -1.32 23.26
C GLU A 281 4.21 -1.17 24.71
N ASN A 282 3.49 -0.35 25.45
CA ASN A 282 3.74 -0.19 26.88
C ASN A 282 2.98 -1.28 27.64
N VAL A 283 3.72 -2.15 28.35
CA VAL A 283 3.13 -3.28 29.11
C VAL A 283 2.15 -2.81 30.20
N ALA A 284 2.34 -1.63 30.78
CA ALA A 284 1.46 -1.08 31.81
C ALA A 284 0.11 -0.57 31.26
N SER A 285 -0.01 -0.35 29.95
CA SER A 285 -1.26 0.13 29.34
C SER A 285 -2.17 -0.99 28.81
N THR A 286 -1.74 -2.25 28.94
CA THR A 286 -2.47 -3.45 28.47
C THR A 286 -3.15 -4.24 29.61
N SER A 287 -3.17 -3.70 30.85
CA SER A 287 -3.83 -4.29 32.05
C SER A 287 -5.14 -3.59 32.42
#